data_d42bbdb2a8bcc9f31690a343df84cbfe
#
_entry.id   d42bbdb2a8bcc9f31690a343df84cbfe
#
_cell.length_a   1.000
_cell.length_b   1.000
_cell.length_c   1.000
_cell.angle_alpha   90.00
_cell.angle_beta   90.00
_cell.angle_gamma   90.00
#
_symmetry.space_group_name_H-M   'P 1'
#
loop_
_entity.id
_entity.type
_entity.pdbx_description
1 polymer ?
#
loop_
_entity_poly.entity_id
_entity_poly.type
_entity_poly.pdbx_seq_one_letter_code
_entity_poly.pdbx_strand_id
1 'polypeptide(L)'
;MTEAGRKLLPGGDDTGPDELPPQTSRLPLLPGARTIGVAGYHLGLAVDGHELLSNVTFTAPPGSLIAVVGPSAARNFALTGLLAGTRPPTSGLLTVDGHDVRAEPDVQRLRIGVVPRDNRVLPRLTVERALDYAAELRLPPDTSPENRDRVVHQILDELELTPHRTTRVAKLPPEARRCVALAVELITRPSLLVVEGPGAGLDPAQENHVMAMLRRQADLGCVVVIAGTSPAYLNMCDQALVLTPAGQLAFAGPPSHIDSALGTTDWFEIFGRIGADPHGAHHAFLMRQQALSSPTPPSVARPQRLAPVPGFGQQFRLMVRRQLRLLLSSPVYSFFLLALPFVLGALTLLIPGSSGLNRPGPSSANTHEAVEILAALNFAAVLMGTTVTVRSLVSERRIFRREQAIGLSTTAYLVAKLAVFGLFAAAQAAILTAIVIVGKGGPKHGAALFGTSPLAAGIELYVSVAVTAIVSAIVGLALSSLGKSMAEVVPLLIPALLASLLFAGGLVSLVGTWGYDQVSWFIPAQWGFAAAAATVDLRRIDKLADHNAVWSHYSGWWVFDMLMLGLLGVVWLGFVRYRLRPPATPSLHREIP
;
A
#
# COMPACT_ATOMS: atom_id res chain seq x y z
N MET A 1 2.17 -68.26 -48.87
CA MET A 1 3.37 -67.47 -49.16
C MET A 1 3.01 -66.06 -49.04
N THR A 2 3.33 -65.49 -47.99
CA THR A 2 4.19 -64.40 -47.64
C THR A 2 3.80 -63.86 -46.22
N GLU A 3 4.78 -63.92 -45.37
CA GLU A 3 4.76 -63.44 -44.02
C GLU A 3 4.58 -61.92 -43.98
N ALA A 4 3.66 -61.41 -43.10
CA ALA A 4 3.58 -60.00 -42.72
C ALA A 4 4.12 -59.88 -41.33
N GLY A 5 5.25 -59.20 -41.21
CA GLY A 5 5.97 -58.97 -39.97
C GLY A 5 5.18 -58.14 -38.98
N ARG A 6 5.08 -58.63 -37.76
CA ARG A 6 4.61 -57.99 -36.57
C ARG A 6 5.67 -56.98 -36.09
N LYS A 7 5.45 -55.68 -36.27
CA LYS A 7 6.26 -54.65 -35.66
C LYS A 7 5.91 -54.56 -34.16
N LEU A 8 6.85 -54.94 -33.33
CA LEU A 8 6.86 -54.70 -31.88
C LEU A 8 6.86 -53.22 -31.62
N LEU A 9 5.91 -52.75 -30.81
CA LEU A 9 5.91 -51.46 -30.18
C LEU A 9 7.02 -51.44 -29.13
N PRO A 10 7.82 -50.36 -29.00
CA PRO A 10 8.79 -50.22 -27.92
C PRO A 10 8.07 -50.03 -26.60
N GLY A 11 8.66 -50.58 -25.55
CA GLY A 11 8.17 -50.67 -24.21
C GLY A 11 7.80 -49.29 -23.61
N GLY A 12 6.80 -49.34 -22.78
CA GLY A 12 6.39 -48.19 -21.97
C GLY A 12 7.50 -47.78 -21.03
N ASP A 13 7.92 -46.56 -21.15
CA ASP A 13 8.69 -45.88 -20.10
C ASP A 13 7.80 -45.73 -18.87
N ASP A 14 8.27 -46.31 -17.81
CA ASP A 14 7.77 -46.23 -16.46
C ASP A 14 8.08 -44.81 -15.92
N THR A 15 7.37 -43.79 -16.42
CA THR A 15 7.36 -42.50 -15.80
C THR A 15 6.45 -42.57 -14.59
N GLY A 16 7.07 -42.61 -13.43
CA GLY A 16 6.38 -42.58 -12.14
C GLY A 16 5.36 -41.42 -12.05
N PRO A 17 4.32 -41.59 -11.25
CA PRO A 17 3.19 -40.65 -11.24
C PRO A 17 3.52 -39.42 -10.44
N ASP A 18 4.39 -38.49 -10.81
CA ASP A 18 4.48 -37.23 -10.03
C ASP A 18 5.42 -36.14 -10.57
N GLU A 19 5.75 -36.11 -11.83
CA GLU A 19 6.23 -34.85 -12.38
C GLU A 19 5.05 -34.05 -12.96
N LEU A 20 4.37 -33.32 -12.06
CA LEU A 20 3.48 -32.24 -12.47
C LEU A 20 4.28 -31.26 -13.35
N PRO A 21 3.80 -30.92 -14.56
CA PRO A 21 4.49 -29.98 -15.41
C PRO A 21 4.80 -28.70 -14.65
N PRO A 22 5.96 -28.08 -14.89
CA PRO A 22 6.39 -26.90 -14.14
C PRO A 22 5.27 -25.86 -14.12
N GLN A 23 4.99 -25.29 -12.95
CA GLN A 23 3.86 -24.38 -12.71
C GLN A 23 3.85 -23.15 -13.64
N THR A 24 4.96 -22.88 -14.32
CA THR A 24 5.14 -21.85 -15.34
C THR A 24 4.26 -22.00 -16.58
N SER A 25 3.85 -23.23 -16.91
CA SER A 25 2.94 -23.50 -18.03
C SER A 25 1.46 -23.45 -17.64
N ARG A 26 1.16 -23.38 -16.34
CA ARG A 26 -0.19 -23.24 -15.87
C ARG A 26 -0.55 -21.75 -15.82
N LEU A 27 -1.12 -21.27 -16.90
CA LEU A 27 -1.97 -20.10 -16.80
C LEU A 27 -3.01 -20.39 -15.70
N PRO A 28 -3.36 -19.45 -14.79
CA PRO A 28 -4.40 -19.66 -13.77
C PRO A 28 -5.80 -19.70 -14.41
N LEU A 29 -6.05 -20.57 -15.40
CA LEU A 29 -6.89 -20.22 -16.53
C LEU A 29 -7.92 -21.22 -16.93
N LEU A 30 -8.04 -22.33 -16.27
CA LEU A 30 -9.17 -23.18 -16.56
C LEU A 30 -10.30 -22.85 -15.58
N PRO A 31 -11.34 -22.13 -16.05
CA PRO A 31 -12.58 -22.06 -15.31
C PRO A 31 -13.04 -23.51 -15.03
N GLY A 32 -13.47 -23.82 -13.82
CA GLY A 32 -14.01 -25.12 -13.47
C GLY A 32 -13.05 -26.21 -12.97
N ALA A 33 -11.74 -25.94 -12.86
CA ALA A 33 -10.79 -26.91 -12.28
C ALA A 33 -10.82 -27.00 -10.73
N ARG A 34 -11.79 -26.37 -10.07
CA ARG A 34 -11.89 -26.26 -8.61
C ARG A 34 -13.09 -27.03 -8.11
N THR A 35 -12.84 -27.94 -7.18
CA THR A 35 -13.77 -29.02 -6.94
C THR A 35 -14.41 -29.05 -5.56
N ILE A 36 -13.93 -28.24 -4.58
CA ILE A 36 -14.35 -28.38 -3.17
C ILE A 36 -15.17 -27.19 -2.68
N GLY A 37 -14.91 -25.98 -3.14
CA GLY A 37 -15.62 -24.78 -2.73
C GLY A 37 -15.15 -24.21 -1.38
N VAL A 38 -16.07 -23.60 -0.64
CA VAL A 38 -15.81 -22.93 0.65
C VAL A 38 -16.69 -23.52 1.73
N ALA A 39 -16.11 -23.84 2.90
CA ALA A 39 -16.86 -24.31 4.04
C ALA A 39 -16.45 -23.60 5.32
N GLY A 40 -17.43 -23.11 6.05
CA GLY A 40 -17.29 -22.60 7.42
C GLY A 40 -17.95 -23.55 8.40
N TYR A 41 -17.23 -23.94 9.47
CA TYR A 41 -17.71 -24.86 10.48
C TYR A 41 -17.54 -24.26 11.87
N HIS A 42 -18.64 -23.99 12.56
CA HIS A 42 -18.71 -23.37 13.89
C HIS A 42 -17.86 -22.11 14.02
N LEU A 43 -17.86 -21.26 12.97
CA LEU A 43 -17.06 -20.06 12.95
C LEU A 43 -17.50 -19.07 14.03
N GLY A 44 -16.53 -18.61 14.82
CA GLY A 44 -16.69 -17.52 15.76
C GLY A 44 -15.65 -16.44 15.55
N LEU A 45 -16.00 -15.19 15.85
CA LEU A 45 -15.13 -14.03 15.79
C LEU A 45 -15.40 -13.11 16.96
N ALA A 46 -14.40 -12.91 17.82
CA ALA A 46 -14.41 -11.91 18.87
C ALA A 46 -13.34 -10.83 18.59
N VAL A 47 -13.68 -9.57 18.84
CA VAL A 47 -12.78 -8.42 18.68
C VAL A 47 -12.89 -7.55 19.91
N ASP A 48 -11.77 -7.25 20.55
CA ASP A 48 -11.69 -6.44 21.78
C ASP A 48 -12.65 -6.92 22.88
N GLY A 49 -12.79 -8.25 23.05
CA GLY A 49 -13.68 -8.88 24.03
C GLY A 49 -15.15 -8.93 23.64
N HIS A 50 -15.53 -8.35 22.52
CA HIS A 50 -16.90 -8.40 22.01
C HIS A 50 -17.07 -9.49 20.94
N GLU A 51 -18.02 -10.39 21.14
CA GLU A 51 -18.38 -11.41 20.18
C GLU A 51 -19.13 -10.79 18.99
N LEU A 52 -18.53 -10.86 17.80
CA LEU A 52 -19.12 -10.37 16.57
C LEU A 52 -19.86 -11.46 15.81
N LEU A 53 -19.34 -12.68 15.83
CA LEU A 53 -19.93 -13.85 15.18
C LEU A 53 -19.84 -15.05 16.13
N SER A 54 -20.87 -15.86 16.16
CA SER A 54 -20.98 -17.06 16.98
C SER A 54 -21.62 -18.19 16.19
N ASN A 55 -20.96 -19.35 16.18
CA ASN A 55 -21.49 -20.60 15.63
C ASN A 55 -22.01 -20.50 14.18
N VAL A 56 -21.27 -19.83 13.29
CA VAL A 56 -21.66 -19.72 11.88
C VAL A 56 -21.17 -20.94 11.11
N THR A 57 -22.12 -21.75 10.59
CA THR A 57 -21.83 -22.96 9.81
C THR A 57 -22.53 -22.91 8.47
N PHE A 58 -21.77 -23.02 7.37
CA PHE A 58 -22.30 -23.04 6.01
C PHE A 58 -21.33 -23.75 5.05
N THR A 59 -21.85 -24.19 3.92
CA THR A 59 -21.07 -24.73 2.80
C THR A 59 -21.48 -24.04 1.51
N ALA A 60 -20.50 -23.80 0.67
CA ALA A 60 -20.65 -23.13 -0.62
C ALA A 60 -19.96 -23.96 -1.71
N PRO A 61 -20.70 -24.63 -2.58
CA PRO A 61 -20.10 -25.35 -3.70
C PRO A 61 -19.42 -24.37 -4.68
N PRO A 62 -18.46 -24.84 -5.49
CA PRO A 62 -17.88 -24.04 -6.55
C PRO A 62 -18.96 -23.48 -7.48
N GLY A 63 -18.77 -22.25 -7.93
CA GLY A 63 -19.74 -21.63 -8.84
C GLY A 63 -20.93 -20.96 -8.15
N SER A 64 -20.96 -20.89 -6.83
CA SER A 64 -22.07 -20.27 -6.10
C SER A 64 -21.87 -18.77 -5.85
N LEU A 65 -22.95 -18.02 -6.03
CA LEU A 65 -23.09 -16.63 -5.62
C LEU A 65 -23.88 -16.57 -4.32
N ILE A 66 -23.26 -16.07 -3.25
CA ILE A 66 -23.79 -16.06 -1.88
C ILE A 66 -23.99 -14.65 -1.41
N ALA A 67 -25.18 -14.34 -0.91
CA ALA A 67 -25.46 -13.08 -0.27
C ALA A 67 -25.41 -13.21 1.27
N VAL A 68 -24.63 -12.34 1.91
CA VAL A 68 -24.64 -12.15 3.37
C VAL A 68 -25.49 -10.92 3.68
N VAL A 69 -26.62 -11.12 4.33
CA VAL A 69 -27.58 -10.07 4.68
C VAL A 69 -27.92 -10.12 6.15
N GLY A 70 -28.30 -9.00 6.72
CA GLY A 70 -28.72 -8.91 8.12
C GLY A 70 -28.92 -7.46 8.55
N PRO A 71 -29.61 -7.22 9.67
CA PRO A 71 -29.88 -5.86 10.15
C PRO A 71 -28.62 -5.13 10.62
N SER A 72 -27.51 -5.84 10.88
CA SER A 72 -26.25 -5.27 11.35
C SER A 72 -25.16 -5.31 10.28
N ALA A 73 -24.88 -4.17 9.67
CA ALA A 73 -23.77 -4.06 8.72
C ALA A 73 -22.42 -4.49 9.32
N ALA A 74 -22.19 -4.21 10.61
CA ALA A 74 -20.97 -4.61 11.31
C ALA A 74 -20.78 -6.14 11.35
N ARG A 75 -21.87 -6.90 11.57
CA ARG A 75 -21.86 -8.37 11.58
C ARG A 75 -21.67 -8.94 10.17
N ASN A 76 -22.35 -8.36 9.18
CA ASN A 76 -22.18 -8.76 7.78
C ASN A 76 -20.73 -8.57 7.33
N PHE A 77 -20.10 -7.41 7.65
CA PHE A 77 -18.69 -7.16 7.35
C PHE A 77 -17.72 -7.95 8.25
N ALA A 78 -18.13 -8.39 9.44
CA ALA A 78 -17.33 -9.28 10.26
C ALA A 78 -17.19 -10.66 9.60
N LEU A 79 -18.28 -11.20 9.04
CA LEU A 79 -18.24 -12.47 8.31
C LEU A 79 -17.38 -12.36 7.03
N THR A 80 -17.56 -11.31 6.23
CA THR A 80 -16.71 -11.12 5.05
C THR A 80 -15.25 -10.89 5.40
N GLY A 81 -14.94 -10.17 6.48
CA GLY A 81 -13.58 -10.00 6.96
C GLY A 81 -12.92 -11.31 7.41
N LEU A 82 -13.70 -12.23 7.97
CA LEU A 82 -13.28 -13.58 8.32
C LEU A 82 -13.03 -14.41 7.05
N LEU A 83 -13.97 -14.40 6.10
CA LEU A 83 -13.86 -15.11 4.82
C LEU A 83 -12.69 -14.58 3.97
N ALA A 84 -12.44 -13.27 4.00
CA ALA A 84 -11.31 -12.62 3.37
C ALA A 84 -9.96 -12.95 4.02
N GLY A 85 -9.95 -13.65 5.15
CA GLY A 85 -8.74 -13.93 5.92
C GLY A 85 -8.10 -12.68 6.55
N THR A 86 -8.76 -11.53 6.51
CA THR A 86 -8.27 -10.29 7.13
C THR A 86 -8.40 -10.32 8.66
N ARG A 87 -9.27 -11.18 9.17
CA ARG A 87 -9.46 -11.47 10.58
C ARG A 87 -9.46 -12.98 10.79
N PRO A 88 -8.53 -13.54 11.56
CA PRO A 88 -8.54 -14.97 11.86
C PRO A 88 -9.77 -15.32 12.70
N PRO A 89 -10.40 -16.49 12.48
CA PRO A 89 -11.49 -16.96 13.33
C PRO A 89 -10.96 -17.19 14.75
N THR A 90 -11.75 -16.77 15.75
CA THR A 90 -11.46 -17.06 17.17
C THR A 90 -11.74 -18.52 17.49
N SER A 91 -12.78 -19.09 16.88
CA SER A 91 -13.16 -20.50 16.99
C SER A 91 -13.65 -21.03 15.64
N GLY A 92 -13.67 -22.35 15.49
CA GLY A 92 -14.15 -23.04 14.30
C GLY A 92 -13.10 -23.18 13.21
N LEU A 93 -13.52 -23.68 12.05
CA LEU A 93 -12.69 -23.99 10.88
C LEU A 93 -13.26 -23.33 9.63
N LEU A 94 -12.41 -22.60 8.90
CA LEU A 94 -12.73 -22.06 7.58
C LEU A 94 -11.81 -22.71 6.55
N THR A 95 -12.39 -23.34 5.53
CA THR A 95 -11.65 -23.94 4.42
C THR A 95 -12.04 -23.30 3.09
N VAL A 96 -11.04 -23.08 2.23
CA VAL A 96 -11.20 -22.64 0.84
C VAL A 96 -10.50 -23.68 -0.04
N ASP A 97 -11.24 -24.33 -0.93
CA ASP A 97 -10.77 -25.50 -1.71
C ASP A 97 -10.20 -26.62 -0.81
N GLY A 98 -10.77 -26.80 0.38
CA GLY A 98 -10.28 -27.77 1.35
C GLY A 98 -9.04 -27.36 2.15
N HIS A 99 -8.46 -26.20 1.89
CA HIS A 99 -7.30 -25.69 2.65
C HIS A 99 -7.76 -24.84 3.82
N ASP A 100 -7.19 -25.09 4.99
CA ASP A 100 -7.45 -24.29 6.20
C ASP A 100 -6.81 -22.89 6.07
N VAL A 101 -7.67 -21.88 6.04
CA VAL A 101 -7.28 -20.47 5.90
C VAL A 101 -6.41 -19.99 7.07
N ARG A 102 -6.56 -20.59 8.26
CA ARG A 102 -5.78 -20.25 9.46
C ARG A 102 -4.42 -20.93 9.49
N ALA A 103 -4.37 -22.20 9.10
CA ALA A 103 -3.13 -22.99 9.10
C ALA A 103 -2.21 -22.63 7.94
N GLU A 104 -2.80 -22.18 6.81
CA GLU A 104 -2.09 -21.88 5.58
C GLU A 104 -2.33 -20.43 5.13
N PRO A 105 -1.76 -19.42 5.79
CA PRO A 105 -1.99 -18.00 5.45
C PRO A 105 -1.54 -17.65 4.02
N ASP A 106 -0.64 -18.43 3.43
CA ASP A 106 -0.22 -18.25 2.05
C ASP A 106 -1.29 -18.65 1.02
N VAL A 107 -2.23 -19.53 1.38
CA VAL A 107 -3.40 -19.88 0.57
C VAL A 107 -4.30 -18.66 0.35
N GLN A 108 -4.41 -17.80 1.35
CA GLN A 108 -5.20 -16.57 1.27
C GLN A 108 -4.76 -15.67 0.11
N ARG A 109 -3.45 -15.62 -0.17
CA ARG A 109 -2.88 -14.72 -1.18
C ARG A 109 -3.32 -15.05 -2.61
N LEU A 110 -3.46 -16.32 -2.92
CA LEU A 110 -3.71 -16.79 -4.28
C LEU A 110 -5.13 -17.31 -4.50
N ARG A 111 -5.81 -17.73 -3.43
CA ARG A 111 -7.15 -18.34 -3.51
C ARG A 111 -8.28 -17.41 -3.08
N ILE A 112 -7.97 -16.31 -2.40
CA ILE A 112 -8.98 -15.37 -1.91
C ILE A 112 -8.78 -13.99 -2.53
N GLY A 113 -9.77 -13.54 -3.31
CA GLY A 113 -9.88 -12.17 -3.79
C GLY A 113 -10.78 -11.35 -2.87
N VAL A 114 -10.41 -10.09 -2.60
CA VAL A 114 -11.19 -9.22 -1.73
C VAL A 114 -11.40 -7.86 -2.38
N VAL A 115 -12.66 -7.53 -2.64
CA VAL A 115 -13.06 -6.23 -3.17
C VAL A 115 -13.79 -5.44 -2.09
N PRO A 116 -13.11 -4.55 -1.39
CA PRO A 116 -13.72 -3.76 -0.34
C PRO A 116 -14.68 -2.71 -0.91
N ARG A 117 -15.51 -2.14 -0.05
CA ARG A 117 -16.49 -1.11 -0.41
C ARG A 117 -15.86 0.11 -1.07
N ASP A 118 -14.69 0.53 -0.61
CA ASP A 118 -13.88 1.58 -1.23
C ASP A 118 -12.95 0.97 -2.30
N ASN A 119 -13.11 1.40 -3.53
CA ASN A 119 -12.31 0.92 -4.66
C ASN A 119 -10.82 1.26 -4.47
N ARG A 120 -10.02 0.30 -4.00
CA ARG A 120 -8.60 0.48 -3.66
C ARG A 120 -7.69 0.28 -4.87
N VAL A 121 -7.86 1.11 -5.87
CA VAL A 121 -7.00 1.12 -7.07
C VAL A 121 -6.34 2.49 -7.19
N LEU A 122 -5.11 2.53 -7.71
CA LEU A 122 -4.37 3.77 -7.88
C LEU A 122 -5.05 4.68 -8.92
N PRO A 123 -5.63 5.83 -8.52
CA PRO A 123 -6.50 6.63 -9.39
C PRO A 123 -5.76 7.29 -10.55
N ARG A 124 -4.44 7.45 -10.44
CA ARG A 124 -3.59 8.12 -11.45
C ARG A 124 -3.12 7.19 -12.56
N LEU A 125 -3.22 5.88 -12.39
CA LEU A 125 -2.86 4.90 -13.42
C LEU A 125 -3.99 4.75 -14.44
N THR A 126 -3.66 4.32 -15.67
CA THR A 126 -4.64 3.80 -16.61
C THR A 126 -5.10 2.41 -16.15
N VAL A 127 -6.26 1.96 -16.64
CA VAL A 127 -6.81 0.64 -16.31
C VAL A 127 -5.80 -0.46 -16.63
N GLU A 128 -5.28 -0.49 -17.86
CA GLU A 128 -4.28 -1.46 -18.29
C GLU A 128 -3.06 -1.47 -17.36
N ARG A 129 -2.50 -0.30 -17.05
CA ARG A 129 -1.33 -0.21 -16.15
C ARG A 129 -1.59 -0.66 -14.73
N ALA A 130 -2.80 -0.41 -14.24
CA ALA A 130 -3.18 -0.90 -12.90
C ALA A 130 -3.22 -2.43 -12.87
N LEU A 131 -3.72 -3.05 -13.95
CA LEU A 131 -3.77 -4.51 -14.09
C LEU A 131 -2.39 -5.10 -14.35
N ASP A 132 -1.54 -4.48 -15.20
CA ASP A 132 -0.16 -4.91 -15.43
C ASP A 132 0.64 -5.01 -14.11
N TYR A 133 0.58 -3.95 -13.28
CA TYR A 133 1.25 -3.96 -11.98
C TYR A 133 0.69 -4.99 -11.01
N ALA A 134 -0.62 -5.21 -11.05
CA ALA A 134 -1.25 -6.24 -10.24
C ALA A 134 -0.86 -7.65 -10.72
N ALA A 135 -0.78 -7.88 -12.03
CA ALA A 135 -0.34 -9.14 -12.62
C ALA A 135 1.13 -9.44 -12.28
N GLU A 136 2.01 -8.43 -12.40
CA GLU A 136 3.43 -8.58 -12.09
C GLU A 136 3.70 -8.84 -10.59
N LEU A 137 2.81 -8.34 -9.70
CA LEU A 137 2.93 -8.56 -8.27
C LEU A 137 2.33 -9.89 -7.79
N ARG A 138 1.25 -10.37 -8.44
CA ARG A 138 0.43 -11.47 -7.94
C ARG A 138 0.66 -12.79 -8.67
N LEU A 139 0.97 -12.74 -9.97
CA LEU A 139 1.27 -13.96 -10.73
C LEU A 139 2.66 -14.50 -10.34
N PRO A 140 2.89 -15.81 -10.54
CA PRO A 140 4.19 -16.41 -10.31
C PRO A 140 5.31 -15.64 -11.02
N PRO A 141 6.48 -15.46 -10.40
CA PRO A 141 7.57 -14.63 -10.93
C PRO A 141 8.15 -15.14 -12.24
N ASP A 142 7.96 -16.41 -12.55
CA ASP A 142 8.37 -17.11 -13.76
C ASP A 142 7.34 -17.03 -14.90
N THR A 143 6.18 -16.38 -14.66
CA THR A 143 5.19 -16.13 -15.73
C THR A 143 5.77 -15.21 -16.80
N SER A 144 5.76 -15.65 -18.07
CA SER A 144 6.27 -14.85 -19.17
C SER A 144 5.47 -13.54 -19.36
N PRO A 145 6.10 -12.49 -19.92
CA PRO A 145 5.39 -11.24 -20.22
C PRO A 145 4.15 -11.45 -21.09
N GLU A 146 4.26 -12.30 -22.13
CA GLU A 146 3.16 -12.60 -23.07
C GLU A 146 1.98 -13.27 -22.36
N ASN A 147 2.27 -14.16 -21.41
CA ASN A 147 1.23 -14.82 -20.62
C ASN A 147 0.57 -13.83 -19.65
N ARG A 148 1.34 -12.92 -19.07
CA ARG A 148 0.77 -11.84 -18.23
C ARG A 148 -0.15 -10.92 -19.02
N ASP A 149 0.31 -10.49 -20.19
CA ASP A 149 -0.49 -9.64 -21.09
C ASP A 149 -1.79 -10.34 -21.52
N ARG A 150 -1.71 -11.65 -21.82
CA ARG A 150 -2.89 -12.46 -22.16
C ARG A 150 -3.91 -12.50 -21.02
N VAL A 151 -3.45 -12.70 -19.77
CA VAL A 151 -4.32 -12.69 -18.59
C VAL A 151 -4.98 -11.33 -18.42
N VAL A 152 -4.21 -10.24 -18.57
CA VAL A 152 -4.73 -8.87 -18.46
C VAL A 152 -5.79 -8.60 -19.52
N HIS A 153 -5.53 -8.95 -20.78
CA HIS A 153 -6.51 -8.77 -21.86
C HIS A 153 -7.79 -9.58 -21.65
N GLN A 154 -7.65 -10.84 -21.22
CA GLN A 154 -8.80 -11.69 -20.93
C GLN A 154 -9.68 -11.09 -19.82
N ILE A 155 -9.09 -10.56 -18.74
CA ILE A 155 -9.83 -9.92 -17.65
C ILE A 155 -10.48 -8.62 -18.12
N LEU A 156 -9.82 -7.84 -18.98
CA LEU A 156 -10.40 -6.63 -19.55
C LEU A 156 -11.65 -6.94 -20.38
N ASP A 157 -11.62 -8.00 -21.16
CA ASP A 157 -12.76 -8.42 -21.98
C ASP A 157 -13.90 -8.99 -21.12
N GLU A 158 -13.59 -9.84 -20.12
CA GLU A 158 -14.58 -10.44 -19.22
C GLU A 158 -15.37 -9.41 -18.40
N LEU A 159 -14.73 -8.29 -18.06
CA LEU A 159 -15.34 -7.21 -17.27
C LEU A 159 -15.73 -5.99 -18.12
N GLU A 160 -15.74 -6.13 -19.43
CA GLU A 160 -16.15 -5.08 -20.39
C GLU A 160 -15.33 -3.78 -20.23
N LEU A 161 -14.05 -3.91 -19.80
CA LEU A 161 -13.15 -2.78 -19.56
C LEU A 161 -12.29 -2.42 -20.77
N THR A 162 -12.33 -3.18 -21.86
CA THR A 162 -11.53 -2.97 -23.08
C THR A 162 -11.69 -1.57 -23.67
N PRO A 163 -12.89 -0.94 -23.74
CA PRO A 163 -13.06 0.44 -24.20
C PRO A 163 -12.35 1.47 -23.30
N HIS A 164 -12.14 1.13 -22.04
CA HIS A 164 -11.54 2.00 -21.03
C HIS A 164 -10.07 1.71 -20.75
N ARG A 165 -9.44 0.82 -21.51
CA ARG A 165 -8.06 0.32 -21.29
C ARG A 165 -7.04 1.42 -21.04
N THR A 166 -7.05 2.47 -21.85
CA THR A 166 -6.13 3.62 -21.77
C THR A 166 -6.64 4.76 -20.88
N THR A 167 -7.86 4.66 -20.36
CA THR A 167 -8.47 5.69 -19.52
C THR A 167 -7.87 5.60 -18.10
N ARG A 168 -7.62 6.75 -17.47
CA ARG A 168 -7.19 6.79 -16.06
C ARG A 168 -8.33 6.38 -15.13
N VAL A 169 -8.03 5.57 -14.11
CA VAL A 169 -9.02 5.08 -13.13
C VAL A 169 -9.82 6.21 -12.49
N ALA A 170 -9.19 7.36 -12.20
CA ALA A 170 -9.90 8.54 -11.65
C ALA A 170 -10.97 9.13 -12.56
N LYS A 171 -10.83 8.93 -13.87
CA LYS A 171 -11.76 9.49 -14.89
C LYS A 171 -12.88 8.53 -15.30
N LEU A 172 -12.84 7.29 -14.78
CA LEU A 172 -13.85 6.29 -15.06
C LEU A 172 -15.18 6.63 -14.37
N PRO A 173 -16.32 6.26 -14.95
CA PRO A 173 -17.60 6.23 -14.25
C PRO A 173 -17.51 5.28 -13.03
N PRO A 174 -18.36 5.49 -12.00
CA PRO A 174 -18.31 4.71 -10.75
C PRO A 174 -18.35 3.19 -10.99
N GLU A 175 -19.22 2.74 -11.88
CA GLU A 175 -19.37 1.34 -12.28
C GLU A 175 -18.07 0.74 -12.85
N ALA A 176 -17.50 1.35 -13.90
CA ALA A 176 -16.26 0.88 -14.49
C ALA A 176 -15.11 0.90 -13.49
N ARG A 177 -15.10 1.86 -12.57
CA ARG A 177 -14.12 1.89 -11.47
C ARG A 177 -14.29 0.70 -10.51
N ARG A 178 -15.53 0.27 -10.26
CA ARG A 178 -15.85 -0.93 -9.49
C ARG A 178 -15.35 -2.18 -10.23
N CYS A 179 -15.60 -2.27 -11.54
CA CYS A 179 -15.10 -3.36 -12.38
C CYS A 179 -13.56 -3.43 -12.40
N VAL A 180 -12.85 -2.30 -12.39
CA VAL A 180 -11.38 -2.30 -12.26
C VAL A 180 -10.92 -2.87 -10.90
N ALA A 181 -11.65 -2.57 -9.82
CA ALA A 181 -11.32 -3.16 -8.52
C ALA A 181 -11.54 -4.68 -8.50
N LEU A 182 -12.59 -5.17 -9.17
CA LEU A 182 -12.81 -6.60 -9.41
C LEU A 182 -11.70 -7.20 -10.27
N ALA A 183 -11.34 -6.54 -11.38
CA ALA A 183 -10.32 -6.99 -12.31
C ALA A 183 -8.97 -7.27 -11.62
N VAL A 184 -8.55 -6.36 -10.75
CA VAL A 184 -7.31 -6.51 -9.96
C VAL A 184 -7.32 -7.78 -9.11
N GLU A 185 -8.47 -8.18 -8.56
CA GLU A 185 -8.57 -9.41 -7.74
C GLU A 185 -8.68 -10.67 -8.60
N LEU A 186 -9.32 -10.57 -9.75
CA LEU A 186 -9.54 -11.71 -10.64
C LEU A 186 -8.30 -12.15 -11.43
N ILE A 187 -7.21 -11.38 -11.42
CA ILE A 187 -5.94 -11.74 -12.08
C ILE A 187 -5.42 -13.10 -11.62
N THR A 188 -5.57 -13.44 -10.35
CA THR A 188 -5.14 -14.74 -9.81
C THR A 188 -6.18 -15.84 -9.97
N ARG A 189 -7.33 -15.55 -10.55
CA ARG A 189 -8.47 -16.49 -10.61
C ARG A 189 -8.77 -17.11 -9.25
N PRO A 190 -9.17 -16.31 -8.26
CA PRO A 190 -9.37 -16.79 -6.89
C PRO A 190 -10.49 -17.83 -6.82
N SER A 191 -10.39 -18.76 -5.87
CA SER A 191 -11.45 -19.74 -5.57
C SER A 191 -12.62 -19.11 -4.84
N LEU A 192 -12.30 -18.10 -4.00
CA LEU A 192 -13.24 -17.31 -3.24
C LEU A 192 -13.06 -15.82 -3.57
N LEU A 193 -14.12 -15.16 -3.99
CA LEU A 193 -14.16 -13.71 -4.19
C LEU A 193 -15.12 -13.08 -3.17
N VAL A 194 -14.60 -12.28 -2.27
CA VAL A 194 -15.40 -11.56 -1.26
C VAL A 194 -15.58 -10.12 -1.71
N VAL A 195 -16.84 -9.68 -1.86
CA VAL A 195 -17.18 -8.34 -2.34
C VAL A 195 -18.04 -7.61 -1.31
N GLU A 196 -17.50 -6.53 -0.75
CA GLU A 196 -18.20 -5.71 0.23
C GLU A 196 -19.00 -4.61 -0.46
N GLY A 197 -20.32 -4.60 -0.30
CA GLY A 197 -21.21 -3.57 -0.86
C GLY A 197 -21.05 -3.41 -2.37
N PRO A 198 -21.43 -4.39 -3.21
CA PRO A 198 -21.22 -4.34 -4.65
C PRO A 198 -21.81 -3.08 -5.31
N GLY A 199 -22.97 -2.63 -4.85
CA GLY A 199 -23.67 -1.43 -5.33
C GLY A 199 -23.31 -0.12 -4.62
N ALA A 200 -22.28 -0.10 -3.77
CA ALA A 200 -21.96 1.11 -3.00
C ALA A 200 -21.61 2.31 -3.89
N GLY A 201 -22.46 3.32 -3.89
CA GLY A 201 -22.30 4.55 -4.69
C GLY A 201 -22.67 4.40 -6.17
N LEU A 202 -23.39 3.34 -6.52
CA LEU A 202 -23.92 3.08 -7.85
C LEU A 202 -25.44 3.35 -7.87
N ASP A 203 -25.97 3.70 -9.04
CA ASP A 203 -27.42 3.66 -9.27
C ASP A 203 -27.90 2.21 -9.50
N PRO A 204 -29.22 1.94 -9.46
CA PRO A 204 -29.75 0.58 -9.58
C PRO A 204 -29.37 -0.13 -10.88
N ALA A 205 -29.24 0.60 -12.01
CA ALA A 205 -28.87 0.00 -13.30
C ALA A 205 -27.38 -0.41 -13.29
N GLN A 206 -26.51 0.44 -12.78
CA GLN A 206 -25.09 0.18 -12.62
C GLN A 206 -24.85 -0.97 -11.63
N GLU A 207 -25.61 -0.99 -10.52
CA GLU A 207 -25.51 -2.08 -9.54
C GLU A 207 -25.93 -3.42 -10.17
N ASN A 208 -27.01 -3.44 -10.94
CA ASN A 208 -27.45 -4.65 -11.65
C ASN A 208 -26.37 -5.16 -12.62
N HIS A 209 -25.71 -4.26 -13.34
CA HIS A 209 -24.60 -4.63 -14.24
C HIS A 209 -23.44 -5.26 -13.47
N VAL A 210 -23.01 -4.65 -12.36
CA VAL A 210 -21.95 -5.21 -11.51
C VAL A 210 -22.35 -6.57 -10.95
N MET A 211 -23.63 -6.75 -10.55
CA MET A 211 -24.15 -8.03 -10.07
C MET A 211 -24.14 -9.10 -11.18
N ALA A 212 -24.47 -8.73 -12.42
CA ALA A 212 -24.37 -9.65 -13.57
C ALA A 212 -22.92 -10.08 -13.83
N MET A 213 -21.95 -9.17 -13.69
CA MET A 213 -20.52 -9.52 -13.77
C MET A 213 -20.10 -10.49 -12.67
N LEU A 214 -20.56 -10.28 -11.42
CA LEU A 214 -20.29 -11.19 -10.31
C LEU A 214 -20.93 -12.56 -10.53
N ARG A 215 -22.16 -12.62 -11.08
CA ARG A 215 -22.80 -13.89 -11.46
C ARG A 215 -21.97 -14.65 -12.49
N ARG A 216 -21.50 -13.96 -13.54
CA ARG A 216 -20.61 -14.59 -14.55
C ARG A 216 -19.34 -15.16 -13.91
N GLN A 217 -18.75 -14.48 -12.92
CA GLN A 217 -17.58 -15.00 -12.22
C GLN A 217 -17.91 -16.25 -11.39
N ALA A 218 -19.08 -16.30 -10.80
CA ALA A 218 -19.56 -17.51 -10.15
C ALA A 218 -19.74 -18.65 -11.17
N ASP A 219 -20.41 -18.41 -12.30
CA ASP A 219 -20.62 -19.40 -13.35
C ASP A 219 -19.30 -19.96 -13.92
N LEU A 220 -18.20 -19.18 -13.83
CA LEU A 220 -16.85 -19.64 -14.15
C LEU A 220 -16.19 -20.50 -13.04
N GLY A 221 -16.91 -20.84 -11.98
CA GLY A 221 -16.49 -21.74 -10.90
C GLY A 221 -15.93 -21.06 -9.65
N CYS A 222 -15.89 -19.73 -9.59
CA CYS A 222 -15.53 -18.99 -8.36
C CYS A 222 -16.67 -19.04 -7.36
N VAL A 223 -16.39 -19.19 -6.07
CA VAL A 223 -17.36 -18.88 -5.03
C VAL A 223 -17.36 -17.39 -4.79
N VAL A 224 -18.47 -16.72 -5.06
CA VAL A 224 -18.59 -15.26 -4.88
C VAL A 224 -19.45 -14.98 -3.65
N VAL A 225 -18.91 -14.29 -2.67
CA VAL A 225 -19.64 -13.86 -1.46
C VAL A 225 -19.79 -12.36 -1.48
N ILE A 226 -21.03 -11.90 -1.52
CA ILE A 226 -21.37 -10.47 -1.43
C ILE A 226 -21.93 -10.15 -0.05
N ALA A 227 -21.53 -9.05 0.54
CA ALA A 227 -22.10 -8.56 1.79
C ALA A 227 -22.71 -7.18 1.60
N GLY A 228 -23.93 -7.03 2.07
CA GLY A 228 -24.68 -5.78 2.07
C GLY A 228 -25.81 -5.81 3.08
N THR A 229 -26.53 -4.73 3.17
CA THR A 229 -27.77 -4.63 3.95
C THR A 229 -29.01 -4.71 3.05
N SER A 230 -28.82 -4.60 1.73
CA SER A 230 -29.90 -4.63 0.76
C SER A 230 -30.17 -6.06 0.27
N PRO A 231 -31.41 -6.53 0.32
CA PRO A 231 -31.81 -7.81 -0.24
C PRO A 231 -32.17 -7.77 -1.74
N ALA A 232 -31.95 -6.65 -2.42
CA ALA A 232 -32.47 -6.38 -3.77
C ALA A 232 -32.09 -7.44 -4.83
N TYR A 233 -30.92 -8.09 -4.68
CA TYR A 233 -30.37 -9.02 -5.69
C TYR A 233 -30.33 -10.47 -5.22
N LEU A 234 -31.09 -10.81 -4.19
CA LEU A 234 -31.12 -12.19 -3.67
C LEU A 234 -31.59 -13.21 -4.70
N ASN A 235 -32.48 -12.81 -5.61
CA ASN A 235 -32.96 -13.65 -6.70
C ASN A 235 -31.86 -14.08 -7.70
N MET A 236 -30.73 -13.37 -7.72
CA MET A 236 -29.55 -13.74 -8.53
C MET A 236 -28.60 -14.67 -7.78
N CYS A 237 -28.81 -14.87 -6.47
CA CYS A 237 -27.92 -15.64 -5.61
C CYS A 237 -28.41 -17.08 -5.47
N ASP A 238 -27.46 -18.01 -5.40
CA ASP A 238 -27.74 -19.42 -5.15
C ASP A 238 -28.00 -19.67 -3.66
N GLN A 239 -27.43 -18.84 -2.78
CA GLN A 239 -27.55 -18.99 -1.35
C GLN A 239 -27.62 -17.61 -0.64
N ALA A 240 -28.47 -17.54 0.37
CA ALA A 240 -28.51 -16.41 1.30
C ALA A 240 -28.09 -16.86 2.70
N LEU A 241 -27.21 -16.10 3.33
CA LEU A 241 -26.85 -16.23 4.76
C LEU A 241 -27.45 -15.04 5.50
N VAL A 242 -28.47 -15.29 6.30
CA VAL A 242 -29.13 -14.23 7.08
C VAL A 242 -28.59 -14.24 8.51
N LEU A 243 -27.91 -13.15 8.88
CA LEU A 243 -27.31 -12.97 10.20
C LEU A 243 -28.26 -12.25 11.17
N THR A 244 -28.27 -12.70 12.41
CA THR A 244 -28.94 -12.00 13.52
C THR A 244 -28.08 -10.82 14.02
N PRO A 245 -28.65 -9.87 14.78
CA PRO A 245 -27.87 -8.85 15.49
C PRO A 245 -26.86 -9.42 16.51
N ALA A 246 -27.07 -10.66 16.98
CA ALA A 246 -26.13 -11.38 17.84
C ALA A 246 -24.96 -12.03 17.06
N GLY A 247 -24.96 -11.99 15.71
CA GLY A 247 -23.89 -12.57 14.88
C GLY A 247 -24.04 -14.08 14.65
N GLN A 248 -25.23 -14.60 14.79
CA GLN A 248 -25.60 -16.01 14.55
C GLN A 248 -26.39 -16.11 13.26
N LEU A 249 -26.49 -17.32 12.67
CA LEU A 249 -27.33 -17.54 11.50
C LEU A 249 -28.80 -17.71 11.91
N ALA A 250 -29.69 -16.98 11.23
CA ALA A 250 -31.12 -17.19 11.24
C ALA A 250 -31.59 -18.04 10.05
N PHE A 251 -30.82 -17.97 8.94
CA PHE A 251 -31.10 -18.75 7.73
C PHE A 251 -29.81 -18.97 6.93
N ALA A 252 -29.68 -20.12 6.30
CA ALA A 252 -28.65 -20.47 5.32
C ALA A 252 -29.24 -21.41 4.28
N GLY A 253 -29.33 -20.96 3.03
CA GLY A 253 -29.92 -21.78 1.96
C GLY A 253 -30.36 -20.95 0.75
N PRO A 254 -30.99 -21.61 -0.25
CA PRO A 254 -31.51 -20.91 -1.43
C PRO A 254 -32.54 -19.83 -1.05
N PRO A 255 -32.50 -18.66 -1.69
CA PRO A 255 -33.44 -17.56 -1.40
C PRO A 255 -34.91 -17.93 -1.57
N SER A 256 -35.22 -18.88 -2.44
CA SER A 256 -36.60 -19.43 -2.62
C SER A 256 -37.18 -20.09 -1.38
N HIS A 257 -36.36 -20.49 -0.41
CA HIS A 257 -36.81 -21.13 0.83
C HIS A 257 -36.95 -20.15 2.00
N ILE A 258 -36.73 -18.84 1.79
CA ILE A 258 -36.79 -17.82 2.84
C ILE A 258 -38.21 -17.75 3.42
N ASP A 259 -39.24 -17.74 2.55
CA ASP A 259 -40.65 -17.69 2.98
C ASP A 259 -41.00 -18.85 3.88
N SER A 260 -40.71 -20.08 3.44
CA SER A 260 -41.00 -21.29 4.24
C SER A 260 -40.18 -21.34 5.54
N ALA A 261 -39.00 -20.74 5.59
CA ALA A 261 -38.12 -20.75 6.75
C ALA A 261 -38.41 -19.63 7.75
N LEU A 262 -38.71 -18.42 7.28
CA LEU A 262 -38.88 -17.23 8.12
C LEU A 262 -40.33 -16.74 8.17
N GLY A 263 -41.24 -17.37 7.40
CA GLY A 263 -42.70 -17.14 7.41
C GLY A 263 -43.15 -15.88 6.70
N THR A 264 -42.24 -15.19 6.00
CA THR A 264 -42.53 -14.01 5.19
C THR A 264 -41.40 -13.72 4.22
N THR A 265 -41.68 -13.01 3.14
CA THR A 265 -40.68 -12.46 2.19
C THR A 265 -40.44 -10.98 2.41
N ASP A 266 -41.17 -10.33 3.30
CA ASP A 266 -40.95 -8.93 3.64
C ASP A 266 -39.73 -8.78 4.54
N TRP A 267 -38.70 -8.15 4.01
CA TRP A 267 -37.41 -7.94 4.71
C TRP A 267 -37.51 -7.01 5.91
N PHE A 268 -38.47 -6.10 5.92
CA PHE A 268 -38.70 -5.24 7.08
C PHE A 268 -39.23 -6.08 8.25
N GLU A 269 -40.19 -6.98 7.97
CA GLU A 269 -40.75 -7.90 8.95
C GLU A 269 -39.71 -8.95 9.41
N ILE A 270 -38.93 -9.52 8.45
CA ILE A 270 -37.84 -10.46 8.76
C ILE A 270 -36.85 -9.83 9.73
N PHE A 271 -36.31 -8.63 9.39
CA PHE A 271 -35.35 -7.97 10.26
C PHE A 271 -35.94 -7.52 11.60
N GLY A 272 -37.20 -7.13 11.63
CA GLY A 272 -37.93 -6.84 12.86
C GLY A 272 -38.04 -8.05 13.80
N ARG A 273 -38.44 -9.21 13.28
CA ARG A 273 -38.56 -10.47 14.06
C ARG A 273 -37.20 -10.97 14.56
N ILE A 274 -36.19 -11.01 13.67
CA ILE A 274 -34.82 -11.43 14.02
C ILE A 274 -34.17 -10.44 15.00
N GLY A 275 -34.55 -9.16 14.94
CA GLY A 275 -34.07 -8.13 15.86
C GLY A 275 -34.70 -8.25 17.25
N ALA A 276 -35.98 -8.64 17.31
CA ALA A 276 -36.72 -8.81 18.58
C ALA A 276 -36.24 -10.04 19.38
N ASP A 277 -35.96 -11.15 18.70
CA ASP A 277 -35.46 -12.40 19.33
C ASP A 277 -34.34 -13.04 18.47
N PRO A 278 -33.11 -12.57 18.60
CA PRO A 278 -31.96 -13.11 17.83
C PRO A 278 -31.63 -14.57 18.16
N HIS A 279 -31.78 -14.96 19.44
CA HIS A 279 -31.46 -16.32 19.89
C HIS A 279 -32.52 -17.32 19.52
N GLY A 280 -33.80 -16.96 19.62
CA GLY A 280 -34.92 -17.80 19.16
C GLY A 280 -34.87 -18.04 17.64
N ALA A 281 -34.52 -17.00 16.86
CA ALA A 281 -34.34 -17.15 15.42
C ALA A 281 -33.19 -18.13 15.08
N HIS A 282 -32.07 -18.06 15.81
CA HIS A 282 -30.98 -19.01 15.66
C HIS A 282 -31.35 -20.43 16.06
N HIS A 283 -32.04 -20.59 17.20
CA HIS A 283 -32.49 -21.90 17.66
C HIS A 283 -33.43 -22.54 16.63
N ALA A 284 -34.40 -21.80 16.11
CA ALA A 284 -35.28 -22.27 15.04
C ALA A 284 -34.51 -22.69 13.76
N PHE A 285 -33.43 -21.98 13.43
CA PHE A 285 -32.52 -22.36 12.32
C PHE A 285 -31.82 -23.70 12.62
N LEU A 286 -31.25 -23.88 13.81
CA LEU A 286 -30.59 -25.12 14.21
C LEU A 286 -31.50 -26.32 14.20
N MET A 287 -32.73 -26.19 14.68
CA MET A 287 -33.75 -27.28 14.67
C MET A 287 -34.08 -27.71 13.24
N ARG A 288 -34.21 -26.75 12.31
CA ARG A 288 -34.40 -27.04 10.88
C ARG A 288 -33.19 -27.72 10.26
N GLN A 289 -31.98 -27.27 10.58
CA GLN A 289 -30.74 -27.84 10.05
C GLN A 289 -30.52 -29.28 10.54
N GLN A 290 -30.80 -29.56 11.81
CA GLN A 290 -30.73 -30.93 12.37
C GLN A 290 -31.70 -31.89 11.72
N ALA A 291 -32.88 -31.42 11.34
CA ALA A 291 -33.89 -32.22 10.64
C ALA A 291 -33.44 -32.59 9.19
N LEU A 292 -32.57 -31.80 8.59
CA LEU A 292 -32.09 -32.02 7.22
C LEU A 292 -30.78 -32.85 7.16
N SER A 293 -29.80 -32.56 7.97
CA SER A 293 -28.52 -33.30 8.13
C SER A 293 -27.64 -32.62 9.19
N SER A 294 -26.95 -33.39 10.01
CA SER A 294 -25.93 -32.82 10.90
C SER A 294 -24.72 -32.34 10.06
N PRO A 295 -24.26 -31.09 10.24
CA PRO A 295 -23.09 -30.59 9.51
C PRO A 295 -21.85 -31.39 9.89
N THR A 296 -21.20 -31.98 8.90
CA THR A 296 -19.91 -32.67 9.06
C THR A 296 -18.76 -31.69 8.90
N PRO A 297 -17.68 -31.79 9.71
CA PRO A 297 -16.49 -30.98 9.51
C PRO A 297 -15.94 -31.17 8.08
N PRO A 298 -15.53 -30.09 7.41
CA PRO A 298 -14.96 -30.18 6.06
C PRO A 298 -13.65 -30.98 6.09
N SER A 299 -13.42 -31.77 5.04
CA SER A 299 -12.14 -32.44 4.87
C SER A 299 -11.04 -31.41 4.58
N VAL A 300 -9.93 -31.50 5.33
CA VAL A 300 -8.76 -30.61 5.12
C VAL A 300 -7.80 -31.30 4.15
N ALA A 301 -7.51 -30.62 3.03
CA ALA A 301 -6.55 -31.08 2.05
C ALA A 301 -5.10 -31.01 2.61
N ARG A 302 -4.19 -31.80 2.05
CA ARG A 302 -2.77 -31.71 2.41
C ARG A 302 -2.22 -30.35 2.03
N PRO A 303 -1.33 -29.74 2.85
CA PRO A 303 -0.68 -28.46 2.53
C PRO A 303 0.01 -28.53 1.15
N GLN A 304 -0.33 -27.62 0.28
CA GLN A 304 0.25 -27.53 -1.06
C GLN A 304 1.39 -26.51 -1.05
N ARG A 305 2.53 -26.87 -1.66
CA ARG A 305 3.60 -25.89 -1.89
C ARG A 305 3.08 -24.79 -2.82
N LEU A 306 3.08 -23.58 -2.34
CA LEU A 306 2.64 -22.40 -3.10
C LEU A 306 3.73 -21.92 -4.05
N ALA A 307 3.29 -21.25 -5.12
CA ALA A 307 4.20 -20.59 -6.03
C ALA A 307 5.04 -19.53 -5.27
N PRO A 308 6.34 -19.41 -5.58
CA PRO A 308 7.20 -18.45 -4.93
C PRO A 308 6.70 -17.01 -5.13
N VAL A 309 6.77 -16.21 -4.08
CA VAL A 309 6.49 -14.77 -4.15
C VAL A 309 7.62 -14.08 -4.93
N PRO A 310 7.35 -13.02 -5.73
CA PRO A 310 8.40 -12.26 -6.39
C PRO A 310 9.51 -11.86 -5.43
N GLY A 311 10.77 -12.10 -5.80
CA GLY A 311 11.93 -11.78 -4.98
C GLY A 311 12.07 -10.27 -4.73
N PHE A 312 12.87 -9.88 -3.72
CA PHE A 312 13.09 -8.47 -3.35
C PHE A 312 13.46 -7.59 -4.56
N GLY A 313 14.38 -8.04 -5.41
CA GLY A 313 14.83 -7.26 -6.58
C GLY A 313 13.72 -7.03 -7.62
N GLN A 314 12.85 -8.01 -7.82
CA GLN A 314 11.69 -7.87 -8.72
C GLN A 314 10.67 -6.88 -8.14
N GLN A 315 10.33 -7.04 -6.85
CA GLN A 315 9.43 -6.12 -6.15
C GLN A 315 9.99 -4.69 -6.13
N PHE A 316 11.28 -4.52 -5.86
CA PHE A 316 11.95 -3.22 -5.89
C PHE A 316 11.84 -2.56 -7.27
N ARG A 317 12.21 -3.27 -8.34
CA ARG A 317 12.13 -2.76 -9.72
C ARG A 317 10.69 -2.37 -10.10
N LEU A 318 9.72 -3.20 -9.73
CA LEU A 318 8.31 -2.95 -9.95
C LEU A 318 7.87 -1.66 -9.25
N MET A 319 8.21 -1.52 -7.96
CA MET A 319 7.84 -0.35 -7.15
C MET A 319 8.52 0.93 -7.63
N VAL A 320 9.79 0.89 -8.03
CA VAL A 320 10.49 2.03 -8.62
C VAL A 320 9.79 2.49 -9.90
N ARG A 321 9.50 1.58 -10.83
CA ARG A 321 8.81 1.89 -12.08
C ARG A 321 7.42 2.47 -11.84
N ARG A 322 6.66 1.89 -10.91
CA ARG A 322 5.35 2.38 -10.49
C ARG A 322 5.44 3.77 -9.87
N GLN A 323 6.36 3.99 -8.95
CA GLN A 323 6.54 5.26 -8.26
C GLN A 323 6.94 6.39 -9.21
N LEU A 324 7.84 6.11 -10.16
CA LEU A 324 8.26 7.07 -11.17
C LEU A 324 7.08 7.47 -12.07
N ARG A 325 6.26 6.51 -12.50
CA ARG A 325 5.04 6.81 -13.29
C ARG A 325 4.02 7.61 -12.50
N LEU A 326 3.82 7.30 -11.22
CA LEU A 326 2.90 8.06 -10.35
C LEU A 326 3.36 9.51 -10.16
N LEU A 327 4.66 9.73 -10.05
CA LEU A 327 5.25 11.06 -9.95
C LEU A 327 5.00 11.87 -11.23
N LEU A 328 5.18 11.25 -12.40
CA LEU A 328 5.02 11.91 -13.71
C LEU A 328 3.57 11.93 -14.24
N SER A 329 2.65 11.21 -13.59
CA SER A 329 1.28 11.06 -14.09
C SER A 329 0.41 12.31 -13.97
N SER A 330 0.75 13.24 -13.08
CA SER A 330 0.01 14.50 -12.89
C SER A 330 0.84 15.68 -13.41
N PRO A 331 0.54 16.24 -14.59
CA PRO A 331 1.37 17.29 -15.19
C PRO A 331 1.48 18.53 -14.30
N VAL A 332 0.39 18.93 -13.65
CA VAL A 332 0.38 20.09 -12.74
C VAL A 332 1.28 19.85 -11.51
N TYR A 333 1.19 18.67 -10.91
CA TYR A 333 2.03 18.33 -9.76
C TYR A 333 3.49 18.18 -10.14
N SER A 334 3.77 17.53 -11.28
CA SER A 334 5.14 17.37 -11.80
C SER A 334 5.77 18.73 -12.14
N PHE A 335 4.98 19.63 -12.76
CA PHE A 335 5.41 21.00 -13.05
C PHE A 335 5.71 21.78 -11.77
N PHE A 336 4.82 21.72 -10.78
CA PHE A 336 5.05 22.35 -9.48
C PHE A 336 6.34 21.86 -8.82
N LEU A 337 6.58 20.56 -8.79
CA LEU A 337 7.79 19.99 -8.22
C LEU A 337 9.05 20.39 -9.00
N LEU A 338 8.96 20.45 -10.32
CA LEU A 338 10.07 20.88 -11.18
C LEU A 338 10.37 22.38 -11.02
N ALA A 339 9.34 23.21 -10.89
CA ALA A 339 9.47 24.65 -10.73
C ALA A 339 10.01 25.06 -9.34
N LEU A 340 9.80 24.22 -8.32
CA LEU A 340 10.11 24.54 -6.93
C LEU A 340 11.58 24.95 -6.70
N PRO A 341 12.62 24.25 -7.21
CA PRO A 341 14.01 24.67 -7.02
C PRO A 341 14.33 26.02 -7.70
N PHE A 342 13.66 26.34 -8.82
CA PHE A 342 13.85 27.63 -9.51
C PHE A 342 13.21 28.77 -8.69
N VAL A 343 12.01 28.56 -8.15
CA VAL A 343 11.34 29.57 -7.32
C VAL A 343 12.13 29.82 -6.04
N LEU A 344 12.56 28.77 -5.35
CA LEU A 344 13.33 28.90 -4.10
C LEU A 344 14.73 29.47 -4.36
N GLY A 345 15.36 29.08 -5.47
CA GLY A 345 16.61 29.68 -5.92
C GLY A 345 16.47 31.16 -6.21
N ALA A 346 15.44 31.56 -6.97
CA ALA A 346 15.16 32.97 -7.25
C ALA A 346 14.89 33.78 -5.97
N LEU A 347 14.14 33.22 -5.00
CA LEU A 347 13.94 33.85 -3.70
C LEU A 347 15.27 34.05 -2.95
N THR A 348 16.19 33.08 -3.00
CA THR A 348 17.52 33.22 -2.39
C THR A 348 18.33 34.35 -3.03
N LEU A 349 18.16 34.61 -4.34
CA LEU A 349 18.85 35.72 -5.02
C LEU A 349 18.36 37.11 -4.57
N LEU A 350 17.15 37.20 -3.98
CA LEU A 350 16.64 38.48 -3.46
C LEU A 350 17.28 38.91 -2.13
N ILE A 351 18.07 38.05 -1.48
CA ILE A 351 18.84 38.43 -0.27
C ILE A 351 19.76 39.59 -0.63
N PRO A 352 19.70 40.72 0.12
CA PRO A 352 20.52 41.88 -0.21
C PRO A 352 22.00 41.58 0.04
N GLY A 353 22.88 42.09 -0.84
CA GLY A 353 24.34 41.93 -0.76
C GLY A 353 24.97 41.58 -2.10
N SER A 354 26.28 41.75 -2.21
CA SER A 354 27.08 41.50 -3.40
C SER A 354 28.28 40.56 -3.13
N SER A 355 28.42 40.12 -1.88
CA SER A 355 29.55 39.28 -1.44
C SER A 355 29.29 37.78 -1.65
N GLY A 356 28.01 37.39 -1.68
CA GLY A 356 27.57 35.99 -1.80
C GLY A 356 28.12 35.11 -0.67
N LEU A 357 28.67 33.95 -1.03
CA LEU A 357 29.31 33.02 -0.09
C LEU A 357 30.77 33.35 0.18
N ASN A 358 31.15 34.65 0.13
CA ASN A 358 32.51 35.12 0.36
C ASN A 358 32.53 36.22 1.43
N ARG A 359 33.72 36.56 1.90
CA ARG A 359 33.91 37.58 2.92
C ARG A 359 33.38 38.94 2.43
N PRO A 360 32.48 39.60 3.20
CA PRO A 360 31.98 40.93 2.85
C PRO A 360 33.11 41.97 2.82
N GLY A 361 33.05 42.85 1.84
CA GLY A 361 33.99 44.00 1.76
C GLY A 361 33.65 45.04 2.83
N PRO A 362 34.60 46.02 3.06
CA PRO A 362 34.37 47.09 4.08
C PRO A 362 33.14 47.94 3.80
N SER A 363 32.65 48.00 2.58
CA SER A 363 31.49 48.77 2.14
C SER A 363 30.24 47.90 1.88
N SER A 364 30.28 46.64 2.29
CA SER A 364 29.13 45.75 2.07
C SER A 364 27.91 46.21 2.89
N ALA A 365 26.77 46.31 2.22
CA ALA A 365 25.51 46.67 2.85
C ALA A 365 24.95 45.58 3.80
N ASN A 366 25.35 44.31 3.56
CA ASN A 366 24.96 43.18 4.39
C ASN A 366 26.19 42.35 4.79
N THR A 367 26.49 42.32 6.07
CA THR A 367 27.63 41.58 6.64
C THR A 367 27.26 40.11 6.92
N HIS A 368 25.97 39.76 6.94
CA HIS A 368 25.45 38.44 7.23
C HIS A 368 24.93 37.71 5.98
N GLU A 369 25.23 38.20 4.76
CA GLU A 369 24.74 37.65 3.50
C GLU A 369 25.01 36.13 3.38
N ALA A 370 26.19 35.68 3.79
CA ALA A 370 26.54 34.26 3.69
C ALA A 370 25.71 33.38 4.60
N VAL A 371 25.43 33.81 5.83
CA VAL A 371 24.56 33.09 6.80
C VAL A 371 23.13 32.98 6.26
N GLU A 372 22.59 34.10 5.76
CA GLU A 372 21.23 34.16 5.20
C GLU A 372 21.09 33.28 3.95
N ILE A 373 22.07 33.27 3.06
CA ILE A 373 22.09 32.37 1.87
C ILE A 373 22.10 30.90 2.30
N LEU A 374 22.95 30.53 3.27
CA LEU A 374 23.02 29.16 3.75
C LEU A 374 21.73 28.73 4.47
N ALA A 375 21.15 29.63 5.27
CA ALA A 375 19.85 29.37 5.92
C ALA A 375 18.74 29.18 4.89
N ALA A 376 18.70 30.01 3.86
CA ALA A 376 17.73 29.89 2.77
C ALA A 376 17.92 28.58 1.96
N LEU A 377 19.19 28.22 1.61
CA LEU A 377 19.50 26.95 0.95
C LEU A 377 19.06 25.75 1.78
N ASN A 378 19.39 25.76 3.06
CA ASN A 378 19.04 24.66 3.96
C ASN A 378 17.52 24.52 4.13
N PHE A 379 16.82 25.65 4.36
CA PHE A 379 15.36 25.63 4.44
C PHE A 379 14.69 25.22 3.13
N ALA A 380 15.21 25.68 2.00
CA ALA A 380 14.74 25.25 0.68
C ALA A 380 14.93 23.74 0.49
N ALA A 381 16.06 23.16 0.90
CA ALA A 381 16.30 21.72 0.88
C ALA A 381 15.28 20.96 1.72
N VAL A 382 15.00 21.44 2.94
CA VAL A 382 13.97 20.85 3.82
C VAL A 382 12.59 20.91 3.18
N LEU A 383 12.21 22.06 2.63
CA LEU A 383 10.91 22.26 2.00
C LEU A 383 10.75 21.38 0.76
N MET A 384 11.76 21.30 -0.12
CA MET A 384 11.73 20.45 -1.31
C MET A 384 11.60 18.97 -0.93
N GLY A 385 12.44 18.48 -0.01
CA GLY A 385 12.40 17.09 0.42
C GLY A 385 11.06 16.69 1.03
N THR A 386 10.54 17.47 1.98
CA THR A 386 9.26 17.18 2.65
C THR A 386 8.07 17.26 1.70
N THR A 387 8.02 18.24 0.80
CA THR A 387 6.90 18.46 -0.13
C THR A 387 6.73 17.29 -1.09
N VAL A 388 7.82 16.70 -1.58
CA VAL A 388 7.80 15.55 -2.50
C VAL A 388 7.14 14.33 -1.86
N THR A 389 7.28 14.14 -0.56
CA THR A 389 6.98 12.87 0.10
C THR A 389 5.77 12.89 1.03
N VAL A 390 5.39 14.06 1.56
CA VAL A 390 4.37 14.20 2.60
C VAL A 390 3.01 13.58 2.26
N ARG A 391 2.63 13.53 0.98
CA ARG A 391 1.38 12.92 0.50
C ARG A 391 1.50 11.42 0.18
N SER A 392 2.71 10.90 0.07
CA SER A 392 2.96 9.62 -0.57
C SER A 392 2.36 8.43 0.17
N LEU A 393 2.62 8.30 1.47
CA LEU A 393 2.16 7.14 2.24
C LEU A 393 0.68 7.24 2.61
N VAL A 394 0.20 8.43 2.98
CA VAL A 394 -1.22 8.65 3.31
C VAL A 394 -2.13 8.29 2.15
N SER A 395 -1.80 8.75 0.93
CA SER A 395 -2.64 8.50 -0.24
C SER A 395 -2.66 7.03 -0.70
N GLU A 396 -1.59 6.28 -0.42
CA GLU A 396 -1.45 4.89 -0.84
C GLU A 396 -1.67 3.88 0.30
N ARG A 397 -1.90 4.34 1.54
CA ARG A 397 -1.93 3.49 2.74
C ARG A 397 -2.85 2.27 2.62
N ARG A 398 -4.07 2.46 2.08
CA ARG A 398 -5.07 1.39 1.93
C ARG A 398 -4.65 0.38 0.87
N ILE A 399 -4.09 0.87 -0.25
CA ILE A 399 -3.59 0.03 -1.35
C ILE A 399 -2.37 -0.75 -0.87
N PHE A 400 -1.41 -0.07 -0.23
CA PHE A 400 -0.21 -0.70 0.33
C PHE A 400 -0.55 -1.82 1.32
N ARG A 401 -1.50 -1.60 2.25
CA ARG A 401 -1.94 -2.63 3.21
C ARG A 401 -2.48 -3.87 2.51
N ARG A 402 -3.19 -3.70 1.41
CA ARG A 402 -3.71 -4.81 0.62
C ARG A 402 -2.58 -5.53 -0.12
N GLU A 403 -1.68 -4.79 -0.77
CA GLU A 403 -0.51 -5.36 -1.45
C GLU A 403 0.42 -6.08 -0.47
N GLN A 404 0.56 -5.57 0.75
CA GLN A 404 1.29 -6.22 1.82
C GLN A 404 0.67 -7.57 2.22
N ALA A 405 -0.67 -7.63 2.30
CA ALA A 405 -1.38 -8.88 2.59
C ALA A 405 -1.15 -9.96 1.53
N ILE A 406 -0.92 -9.58 0.27
CA ILE A 406 -0.61 -10.51 -0.83
C ILE A 406 0.89 -10.75 -1.04
N GLY A 407 1.78 -10.20 -0.17
CA GLY A 407 3.20 -10.52 -0.15
C GLY A 407 4.16 -9.42 -0.57
N LEU A 408 3.70 -8.16 -0.74
CA LEU A 408 4.61 -7.05 -0.97
C LEU A 408 5.47 -6.78 0.27
N SER A 409 6.79 -6.82 0.11
CA SER A 409 7.74 -6.50 1.16
C SER A 409 7.70 -5.02 1.51
N THR A 410 7.51 -4.71 2.80
CA THR A 410 7.59 -3.33 3.32
C THR A 410 8.93 -2.68 3.01
N THR A 411 10.02 -3.46 3.07
CA THR A 411 11.37 -2.97 2.79
C THR A 411 11.53 -2.63 1.31
N ALA A 412 11.09 -3.52 0.40
CA ALA A 412 11.15 -3.25 -1.04
C ALA A 412 10.36 -1.99 -1.42
N TYR A 413 9.17 -1.82 -0.84
CA TYR A 413 8.34 -0.64 -1.04
C TYR A 413 9.00 0.66 -0.55
N LEU A 414 9.57 0.66 0.68
CA LEU A 414 10.22 1.85 1.24
C LEU A 414 11.52 2.20 0.51
N VAL A 415 12.37 1.21 0.22
CA VAL A 415 13.63 1.45 -0.49
C VAL A 415 13.36 1.95 -1.91
N ALA A 416 12.34 1.45 -2.59
CA ALA A 416 11.94 1.96 -3.89
C ALA A 416 11.47 3.42 -3.84
N LYS A 417 10.68 3.79 -2.83
CA LYS A 417 10.26 5.19 -2.62
C LYS A 417 11.46 6.08 -2.30
N LEU A 418 12.34 5.63 -1.41
CA LEU A 418 13.54 6.38 -1.06
C LEU A 418 14.45 6.60 -2.27
N ALA A 419 14.64 5.58 -3.10
CA ALA A 419 15.45 5.69 -4.32
C ALA A 419 14.87 6.74 -5.30
N VAL A 420 13.56 6.68 -5.58
CA VAL A 420 12.94 7.63 -6.52
C VAL A 420 12.87 9.03 -5.95
N PHE A 421 12.42 9.20 -4.72
CA PHE A 421 12.29 10.53 -4.12
C PHE A 421 13.65 11.12 -3.75
N GLY A 422 14.60 10.29 -3.31
CA GLY A 422 15.97 10.72 -3.01
C GLY A 422 16.69 11.21 -4.26
N LEU A 423 16.59 10.49 -5.37
CA LEU A 423 17.15 10.92 -6.65
C LEU A 423 16.52 12.24 -7.13
N PHE A 424 15.20 12.36 -6.98
CA PHE A 424 14.49 13.57 -7.36
C PHE A 424 14.89 14.77 -6.48
N ALA A 425 14.99 14.58 -5.15
CA ALA A 425 15.44 15.61 -4.21
C ALA A 425 16.89 16.03 -4.48
N ALA A 426 17.77 15.08 -4.80
CA ALA A 426 19.17 15.37 -5.19
C ALA A 426 19.24 16.20 -6.49
N ALA A 427 18.41 15.88 -7.49
CA ALA A 427 18.34 16.65 -8.72
C ALA A 427 17.81 18.08 -8.48
N GLN A 428 16.80 18.24 -7.63
CA GLN A 428 16.30 19.57 -7.24
C GLN A 428 17.37 20.37 -6.47
N ALA A 429 18.10 19.72 -5.55
CA ALA A 429 19.20 20.35 -4.81
C ALA A 429 20.32 20.80 -5.74
N ALA A 430 20.64 20.04 -6.80
CA ALA A 430 21.62 20.45 -7.80
C ALA A 430 21.21 21.73 -8.53
N ILE A 431 19.95 21.81 -8.96
CA ILE A 431 19.41 23.01 -9.62
C ILE A 431 19.45 24.22 -8.66
N LEU A 432 18.97 24.03 -7.44
CA LEU A 432 18.94 25.08 -6.41
C LEU A 432 20.35 25.62 -6.12
N THR A 433 21.31 24.71 -5.84
CA THR A 433 22.69 25.09 -5.52
C THR A 433 23.38 25.76 -6.71
N ALA A 434 23.16 25.28 -7.93
CA ALA A 434 23.68 25.89 -9.14
C ALA A 434 23.15 27.33 -9.34
N ILE A 435 21.85 27.57 -9.15
CA ILE A 435 21.26 28.92 -9.24
C ILE A 435 21.90 29.87 -8.23
N VAL A 436 22.11 29.42 -7.00
CA VAL A 436 22.70 30.27 -5.95
C VAL A 436 24.19 30.53 -6.22
N ILE A 437 24.95 29.52 -6.62
CA ILE A 437 26.40 29.69 -6.96
C ILE A 437 26.58 30.64 -8.15
N VAL A 438 25.75 30.50 -9.19
CA VAL A 438 25.84 31.36 -10.38
C VAL A 438 25.37 32.79 -10.09
N GLY A 439 24.28 32.94 -9.33
CA GLY A 439 23.64 34.25 -9.09
C GLY A 439 24.28 35.07 -7.98
N LYS A 440 24.78 34.43 -6.92
CA LYS A 440 25.36 35.08 -5.72
C LYS A 440 26.89 34.93 -5.63
N GLY A 441 27.47 34.02 -6.39
CA GLY A 441 28.88 33.67 -6.31
C GLY A 441 29.12 32.51 -5.33
N GLY A 442 29.83 31.51 -5.83
CA GLY A 442 30.22 30.32 -5.03
C GLY A 442 31.35 30.61 -4.05
N PRO A 443 31.66 29.64 -3.16
CA PRO A 443 32.79 29.74 -2.26
C PRO A 443 34.11 29.84 -3.05
N LYS A 444 34.97 30.79 -2.69
CA LYS A 444 36.30 30.98 -3.32
C LYS A 444 37.39 30.16 -2.63
N HIS A 445 37.11 29.66 -1.44
CA HIS A 445 38.02 28.77 -0.71
C HIS A 445 37.82 27.32 -1.17
N GLY A 446 38.78 26.45 -0.84
CA GLY A 446 38.64 25.01 -1.03
C GLY A 446 37.54 24.42 -0.16
N ALA A 447 37.18 23.18 -0.46
CA ALA A 447 36.29 22.38 0.34
C ALA A 447 36.94 21.96 1.67
N ALA A 448 36.11 21.59 2.67
CA ALA A 448 36.64 21.05 3.92
C ALA A 448 37.22 19.64 3.72
N LEU A 449 36.65 18.84 2.80
CA LEU A 449 37.05 17.45 2.52
C LEU A 449 37.46 17.22 1.05
N PHE A 450 36.70 17.69 0.06
CA PHE A 450 36.82 17.27 -1.35
C PHE A 450 37.98 17.90 -2.11
N GLY A 451 38.73 18.82 -1.49
CA GLY A 451 39.93 19.42 -2.09
C GLY A 451 39.97 20.94 -2.05
N THR A 452 41.08 21.50 -2.54
CA THR A 452 41.39 22.93 -2.38
C THR A 452 40.78 23.82 -3.46
N SER A 453 40.12 23.27 -4.48
CA SER A 453 39.54 24.05 -5.55
C SER A 453 38.16 24.63 -5.20
N PRO A 454 37.78 25.80 -5.73
CA PRO A 454 36.44 26.36 -5.59
C PRO A 454 35.34 25.43 -6.12
N LEU A 455 35.63 24.63 -7.17
CA LEU A 455 34.71 23.66 -7.71
C LEU A 455 34.44 22.53 -6.70
N ALA A 456 35.48 22.05 -6.00
CA ALA A 456 35.35 21.04 -4.96
C ALA A 456 34.46 21.55 -3.81
N ALA A 457 34.60 22.80 -3.39
CA ALA A 457 33.74 23.43 -2.39
C ALA A 457 32.27 23.58 -2.87
N GLY A 458 32.08 23.90 -4.16
CA GLY A 458 30.72 23.90 -4.75
C GLY A 458 30.08 22.53 -4.79
N ILE A 459 30.83 21.47 -5.08
CA ILE A 459 30.35 20.08 -5.05
C ILE A 459 30.03 19.64 -3.61
N GLU A 460 30.90 20.00 -2.64
CA GLU A 460 30.70 19.67 -1.23
C GLU A 460 29.45 20.37 -0.67
N LEU A 461 29.25 21.65 -1.03
CA LEU A 461 28.01 22.37 -0.69
C LEU A 461 26.78 21.70 -1.29
N TYR A 462 26.84 21.29 -2.57
CA TYR A 462 25.77 20.54 -3.21
C TYR A 462 25.47 19.24 -2.46
N VAL A 463 26.48 18.46 -2.06
CA VAL A 463 26.30 17.22 -1.31
C VAL A 463 25.61 17.49 0.03
N SER A 464 26.01 18.53 0.76
CA SER A 464 25.38 18.93 2.02
C SER A 464 23.90 19.27 1.83
N VAL A 465 23.55 20.05 0.82
CA VAL A 465 22.17 20.43 0.47
C VAL A 465 21.37 19.22 0.00
N ALA A 466 21.96 18.35 -0.83
CA ALA A 466 21.29 17.17 -1.37
C ALA A 466 20.97 16.14 -0.28
N VAL A 467 21.91 15.84 0.61
CA VAL A 467 21.69 14.92 1.73
C VAL A 467 20.65 15.47 2.68
N THR A 468 20.66 16.78 2.95
CA THR A 468 19.61 17.45 3.74
C THR A 468 18.23 17.27 3.10
N ALA A 469 18.11 17.48 1.79
CA ALA A 469 16.86 17.28 1.06
C ALA A 469 16.37 15.82 1.11
N ILE A 470 17.30 14.85 0.96
CA ILE A 470 16.99 13.42 1.04
C ILE A 470 16.50 13.04 2.45
N VAL A 471 17.20 13.48 3.50
CA VAL A 471 16.78 13.18 4.88
C VAL A 471 15.45 13.87 5.20
N SER A 472 15.24 15.09 4.71
CA SER A 472 13.96 15.79 4.82
C SER A 472 12.83 15.07 4.06
N ALA A 473 13.14 14.41 2.94
CA ALA A 473 12.18 13.54 2.26
C ALA A 473 11.81 12.31 3.13
N ILE A 474 12.75 11.75 3.88
CA ILE A 474 12.46 10.67 4.85
C ILE A 474 11.58 11.18 6.00
N VAL A 475 11.86 12.39 6.52
CA VAL A 475 10.99 13.02 7.52
C VAL A 475 9.58 13.25 6.97
N GLY A 476 9.45 13.71 5.72
CA GLY A 476 8.15 13.84 5.05
C GLY A 476 7.40 12.51 4.92
N LEU A 477 8.10 11.39 4.64
CA LEU A 477 7.53 10.04 4.70
C LEU A 477 7.08 9.68 6.11
N ALA A 478 7.86 10.03 7.13
CA ALA A 478 7.51 9.77 8.53
C ALA A 478 6.21 10.51 8.91
N LEU A 479 6.11 11.80 8.62
CA LEU A 479 4.90 12.59 8.82
C LEU A 479 3.70 11.98 8.07
N SER A 480 3.91 11.59 6.81
CA SER A 480 2.89 10.90 5.99
C SER A 480 2.42 9.58 6.60
N SER A 481 3.26 8.89 7.37
CA SER A 481 2.91 7.62 8.02
C SER A 481 2.05 7.77 9.28
N LEU A 482 2.07 8.96 9.90
CA LEU A 482 1.35 9.26 11.14
C LEU A 482 -0.15 9.46 10.90
N GLY A 483 -0.53 10.20 9.85
CA GLY A 483 -1.92 10.52 9.55
C GLY A 483 -2.67 9.41 8.82
N LYS A 484 -3.99 9.41 8.99
CA LYS A 484 -4.93 8.60 8.19
C LYS A 484 -5.44 9.35 6.96
N SER A 485 -5.40 10.68 7.01
CA SER A 485 -5.83 11.61 5.96
C SER A 485 -4.86 12.78 5.83
N MET A 486 -4.92 13.52 4.72
CA MET A 486 -4.11 14.73 4.54
C MET A 486 -4.48 15.82 5.57
N ALA A 487 -5.73 15.86 6.01
CA ALA A 487 -6.17 16.79 7.04
C ALA A 487 -5.45 16.58 8.40
N GLU A 488 -5.01 15.36 8.68
CA GLU A 488 -4.23 15.03 9.88
C GLU A 488 -2.73 15.29 9.71
N VAL A 489 -2.21 15.20 8.48
CA VAL A 489 -0.77 15.36 8.20
C VAL A 489 -0.36 16.82 8.10
N VAL A 490 -1.19 17.67 7.49
CA VAL A 490 -0.86 19.12 7.32
C VAL A 490 -0.58 19.83 8.64
N PRO A 491 -1.36 19.63 9.72
CA PRO A 491 -1.05 20.22 11.03
C PRO A 491 0.29 19.76 11.63
N LEU A 492 0.79 18.57 11.24
CA LEU A 492 2.10 18.07 11.69
C LEU A 492 3.25 18.63 10.85
N LEU A 493 2.99 18.92 9.58
CA LEU A 493 3.99 19.46 8.65
C LEU A 493 4.43 20.86 9.06
N ILE A 494 3.50 21.75 9.42
CA ILE A 494 3.80 23.15 9.76
C ILE A 494 4.79 23.25 10.93
N PRO A 495 4.56 22.65 12.11
CA PRO A 495 5.52 22.71 13.21
C PRO A 495 6.85 22.02 12.86
N ALA A 496 6.87 20.98 12.03
CA ALA A 496 8.11 20.33 11.60
C ALA A 496 8.96 21.27 10.71
N LEU A 497 8.33 22.03 9.81
CA LEU A 497 9.02 23.05 9.01
C LEU A 497 9.51 24.23 9.85
N LEU A 498 8.69 24.72 10.80
CA LEU A 498 9.07 25.77 11.72
C LEU A 498 10.23 25.33 12.62
N ALA A 499 10.19 24.13 13.17
CA ALA A 499 11.31 23.56 13.93
C ALA A 499 12.58 23.50 13.09
N SER A 500 12.49 23.02 11.84
CA SER A 500 13.62 22.97 10.92
C SER A 500 14.20 24.37 10.61
N LEU A 501 13.36 25.39 10.56
CA LEU A 501 13.79 26.77 10.33
C LEU A 501 14.46 27.38 11.59
N LEU A 502 13.84 27.21 12.77
CA LEU A 502 14.31 27.82 14.02
C LEU A 502 15.56 27.14 14.58
N PHE A 503 15.64 25.82 14.49
CA PHE A 503 16.72 25.02 15.07
C PHE A 503 17.85 24.68 14.06
N ALA A 504 17.86 25.30 12.88
CA ALA A 504 18.95 25.13 11.92
C ALA A 504 20.25 25.85 12.33
N GLY A 505 20.16 26.88 13.16
CA GLY A 505 21.31 27.67 13.64
C GLY A 505 21.62 28.92 12.82
N GLY A 506 20.99 29.12 11.64
CA GLY A 506 21.22 30.29 10.81
C GLY A 506 20.38 31.53 11.14
N LEU A 507 19.22 31.34 11.81
CA LEU A 507 18.31 32.43 12.19
C LEU A 507 18.34 32.73 13.68
N VAL A 508 18.52 31.71 14.50
CA VAL A 508 18.54 31.83 15.96
C VAL A 508 19.86 31.28 16.45
N SER A 509 20.56 32.05 17.33
CA SER A 509 21.76 31.56 17.99
C SER A 509 21.43 30.36 18.87
N LEU A 510 22.07 29.24 18.61
CA LEU A 510 21.91 28.00 19.40
C LEU A 510 22.99 27.91 20.49
N VAL A 511 24.08 28.64 20.34
CA VAL A 511 25.25 28.57 21.24
C VAL A 511 24.95 29.24 22.59
N GLY A 512 25.17 28.51 23.68
CA GLY A 512 25.00 29.01 25.04
C GLY A 512 23.57 29.08 25.53
N THR A 513 22.57 28.71 24.76
CA THR A 513 21.16 28.68 25.14
C THR A 513 20.77 27.27 25.59
N TRP A 514 20.65 27.07 26.90
CA TRP A 514 20.24 25.77 27.45
C TRP A 514 18.86 25.36 26.92
N GLY A 515 18.75 24.10 26.48
CA GLY A 515 17.53 23.57 25.89
C GLY A 515 17.50 23.67 24.35
N TYR A 516 17.87 24.80 23.76
CA TYR A 516 17.87 24.97 22.30
C TYR A 516 18.94 24.13 21.62
N ASP A 517 20.18 24.15 22.17
CA ASP A 517 21.28 23.35 21.65
C ASP A 517 20.95 21.84 21.65
N GLN A 518 20.42 21.33 22.77
CA GLN A 518 20.07 19.91 22.91
C GLN A 518 18.95 19.49 21.98
N VAL A 519 17.92 20.32 21.80
CA VAL A 519 16.80 20.02 20.89
C VAL A 519 17.25 20.04 19.44
N SER A 520 18.15 20.95 19.07
CA SER A 520 18.65 21.07 17.69
C SER A 520 19.33 19.80 17.19
N TRP A 521 19.96 19.02 18.08
CA TRP A 521 20.60 17.75 17.75
C TRP A 521 19.66 16.70 17.12
N PHE A 522 18.37 16.79 17.44
CA PHE A 522 17.35 15.90 16.86
C PHE A 522 16.74 16.42 15.55
N ILE A 523 17.10 17.61 15.14
CA ILE A 523 16.57 18.26 13.94
C ILE A 523 17.57 18.10 12.78
N PRO A 524 17.22 17.37 11.70
CA PRO A 524 18.12 17.15 10.56
C PRO A 524 18.66 18.44 9.93
N ALA A 525 17.85 19.50 9.91
CA ALA A 525 18.24 20.79 9.34
C ALA A 525 19.46 21.43 10.04
N GLN A 526 19.68 21.17 11.33
CA GLN A 526 20.86 21.62 12.06
C GLN A 526 22.16 21.07 11.43
N TRP A 527 22.19 19.77 11.18
CA TRP A 527 23.38 19.11 10.64
C TRP A 527 23.64 19.45 9.18
N GLY A 528 22.53 19.65 8.42
CA GLY A 528 22.63 20.12 7.04
C GLY A 528 23.20 21.54 6.94
N PHE A 529 22.76 22.43 7.83
CA PHE A 529 23.31 23.78 7.93
C PHE A 529 24.76 23.78 8.39
N ALA A 530 25.10 22.98 9.42
CA ALA A 530 26.46 22.88 9.95
C ALA A 530 27.45 22.41 8.89
N ALA A 531 27.12 21.37 8.13
CA ALA A 531 27.94 20.88 7.02
C ALA A 531 28.14 21.95 5.93
N ALA A 532 27.08 22.66 5.55
CA ALA A 532 27.17 23.75 4.57
C ALA A 532 28.02 24.91 5.11
N ALA A 533 27.89 25.26 6.38
CA ALA A 533 28.68 26.29 7.07
C ALA A 533 30.18 25.89 7.14
N ALA A 534 30.48 24.63 7.46
CA ALA A 534 31.83 24.09 7.45
C ALA A 534 32.46 24.15 6.05
N THR A 535 31.68 23.83 4.99
CA THR A 535 32.15 23.89 3.59
C THR A 535 32.58 25.29 3.19
N VAL A 536 31.81 26.33 3.53
CA VAL A 536 32.10 27.71 3.11
C VAL A 536 33.03 28.46 4.07
N ASP A 537 33.49 27.83 5.18
CA ASP A 537 34.29 28.48 6.25
C ASP A 537 33.58 29.70 6.84
N LEU A 538 32.28 29.50 7.23
CA LEU A 538 31.40 30.58 7.66
C LEU A 538 31.99 31.43 8.80
N ARG A 539 32.71 30.81 9.75
CA ARG A 539 33.35 31.49 10.89
C ARG A 539 34.41 32.49 10.47
N ARG A 540 35.08 32.26 9.32
CA ARG A 540 36.05 33.16 8.77
C ARG A 540 35.43 34.25 7.91
N ILE A 541 34.33 33.94 7.24
CA ILE A 541 33.61 34.85 6.35
C ILE A 541 32.83 35.87 7.15
N ASP A 542 32.01 35.40 8.13
CA ASP A 542 31.20 36.25 9.00
C ASP A 542 31.71 36.19 10.44
N LYS A 543 32.37 37.28 10.87
CA LYS A 543 32.94 37.37 12.23
C LYS A 543 31.87 37.47 13.32
N LEU A 544 30.64 37.85 12.98
CA LEU A 544 29.51 37.99 13.89
C LEU A 544 28.66 36.72 13.94
N ALA A 545 28.92 35.75 13.06
CA ALA A 545 28.25 34.46 13.13
C ALA A 545 28.61 33.70 14.42
N ASP A 546 27.70 32.90 14.90
CA ASP A 546 27.92 32.06 16.08
C ASP A 546 29.18 31.21 15.95
N HIS A 547 29.94 31.15 17.03
CA HIS A 547 31.21 30.40 17.06
C HIS A 547 30.95 28.94 17.45
N ASN A 548 29.99 28.25 16.79
CA ASN A 548 29.75 26.84 17.00
C ASN A 548 30.94 26.00 16.50
N ALA A 549 31.42 25.05 17.30
CA ALA A 549 32.56 24.19 16.96
C ALA A 549 32.29 23.37 15.69
N VAL A 550 31.05 22.89 15.49
CA VAL A 550 30.65 22.08 14.32
C VAL A 550 30.67 22.86 13.00
N TRP A 551 30.72 24.21 13.02
CA TRP A 551 30.83 25.03 11.81
C TRP A 551 32.30 25.29 11.38
N SER A 552 33.24 24.67 12.07
CA SER A 552 34.66 24.87 11.73
C SER A 552 35.01 24.23 10.40
N HIS A 553 35.77 24.96 9.57
CA HIS A 553 36.28 24.47 8.28
C HIS A 553 37.34 23.39 8.49
N TYR A 554 36.89 22.19 8.85
CA TYR A 554 37.71 21.02 9.11
C TYR A 554 36.98 19.75 8.64
N SER A 555 37.67 18.90 7.91
CA SER A 555 37.11 17.70 7.30
C SER A 555 36.42 16.77 8.31
N GLY A 556 37.00 16.67 9.52
CA GLY A 556 36.39 15.84 10.59
C GLY A 556 35.03 16.31 11.05
N TRP A 557 34.80 17.64 11.14
CA TRP A 557 33.51 18.18 11.51
C TRP A 557 32.49 18.00 10.39
N TRP A 558 32.88 18.27 9.14
CA TRP A 558 31.96 18.03 8.01
C TRP A 558 31.51 16.56 7.93
N VAL A 559 32.45 15.61 8.11
CA VAL A 559 32.12 14.18 8.13
C VAL A 559 31.19 13.84 9.31
N PHE A 560 31.45 14.44 10.48
CA PHE A 560 30.59 14.25 11.66
C PHE A 560 29.16 14.75 11.40
N ASP A 561 29.01 15.94 10.82
CA ASP A 561 27.70 16.52 10.46
C ASP A 561 26.94 15.62 9.47
N MET A 562 27.64 15.11 8.44
CA MET A 562 27.06 14.18 7.47
C MET A 562 26.65 12.84 8.11
N LEU A 563 27.47 12.33 9.04
CA LEU A 563 27.14 11.11 9.76
C LEU A 563 25.92 11.30 10.68
N MET A 564 25.82 12.42 11.38
CA MET A 564 24.67 12.73 12.24
C MET A 564 23.40 12.91 11.40
N LEU A 565 23.50 13.60 10.26
CA LEU A 565 22.39 13.74 9.32
C LEU A 565 21.93 12.38 8.77
N GLY A 566 22.89 11.53 8.40
CA GLY A 566 22.63 10.16 7.95
C GLY A 566 22.02 9.28 9.03
N LEU A 567 22.52 9.37 10.27
CA LEU A 567 21.98 8.65 11.43
C LEU A 567 20.51 9.00 11.68
N LEU A 568 20.20 10.30 11.69
CA LEU A 568 18.80 10.75 11.83
C LEU A 568 17.93 10.24 10.68
N GLY A 569 18.45 10.22 9.46
CA GLY A 569 17.77 9.63 8.30
C GLY A 569 17.45 8.15 8.53
N VAL A 570 18.40 7.35 9.05
CA VAL A 570 18.19 5.92 9.37
C VAL A 570 17.17 5.76 10.49
N VAL A 571 17.23 6.57 11.54
CA VAL A 571 16.27 6.53 12.65
C VAL A 571 14.84 6.81 12.14
N TRP A 572 14.65 7.87 11.35
CA TRP A 572 13.35 8.19 10.78
C TRP A 572 12.85 7.12 9.79
N LEU A 573 13.73 6.54 8.98
CA LEU A 573 13.38 5.44 8.08
C LEU A 573 12.97 4.17 8.87
N GLY A 574 13.68 3.88 9.95
CA GLY A 574 13.33 2.81 10.90
C GLY A 574 11.94 3.03 11.51
N PHE A 575 11.64 4.27 11.90
CA PHE A 575 10.31 4.66 12.39
C PHE A 575 9.22 4.43 11.34
N VAL A 576 9.42 4.88 10.10
CA VAL A 576 8.47 4.63 8.99
C VAL A 576 8.25 3.13 8.79
N ARG A 577 9.34 2.33 8.77
CA ARG A 577 9.25 0.89 8.63
C ARG A 577 8.46 0.24 9.77
N TYR A 578 8.67 0.71 11.00
CA TYR A 578 7.92 0.26 12.18
C TYR A 578 6.41 0.53 12.02
N ARG A 579 6.04 1.76 11.62
CA ARG A 579 4.64 2.17 11.40
C ARG A 579 3.94 1.41 10.28
N LEU A 580 4.70 0.95 9.28
CA LEU A 580 4.19 0.20 8.12
C LEU A 580 4.19 -1.32 8.33
N ARG A 581 4.60 -1.83 9.49
CA ARG A 581 4.51 -3.27 9.80
C ARG A 581 3.07 -3.76 9.65
N PRO A 582 2.88 -4.99 9.15
CA PRO A 582 1.56 -5.62 9.20
C PRO A 582 1.08 -5.66 10.66
N PRO A 583 -0.24 -5.51 10.92
CA PRO A 583 -0.77 -5.74 12.24
C PRO A 583 -0.35 -7.15 12.67
N ALA A 584 0.19 -7.27 13.88
CA ALA A 584 0.52 -8.57 14.43
C ALA A 584 -0.77 -9.42 14.43
N THR A 585 -0.76 -10.55 13.75
CA THR A 585 -1.76 -11.58 14.00
C THR A 585 -1.60 -11.95 15.49
N PRO A 586 -2.66 -11.86 16.30
CA PRO A 586 -2.56 -12.30 17.68
C PRO A 586 -2.09 -13.76 17.68
N SER A 587 -0.85 -13.97 18.10
CA SER A 587 -0.33 -15.29 18.38
C SER A 587 -1.11 -15.81 19.59
N LEU A 588 -2.16 -16.57 19.33
CA LEU A 588 -2.72 -17.42 20.36
C LEU A 588 -1.59 -18.41 20.74
N HIS A 589 -0.96 -18.16 21.88
CA HIS A 589 -0.11 -19.17 22.52
C HIS A 589 -0.89 -20.48 22.51
N ARG A 590 -0.28 -21.48 21.89
CA ARG A 590 -0.65 -22.88 22.09
C ARG A 590 -0.48 -23.17 23.59
N GLU A 591 -1.54 -23.04 24.35
CA GLU A 591 -1.73 -23.91 25.50
C GLU A 591 -2.30 -25.21 24.93
N ILE A 592 -1.41 -26.14 24.65
CA ILE A 592 -1.73 -27.55 24.50
C ILE A 592 -1.77 -28.09 25.93
N PRO A 593 -2.90 -28.68 26.38
CA PRO A 593 -2.95 -29.42 27.63
C PRO A 593 -2.12 -30.69 27.55
#